data_3fffb44146216965acc3eab9d59c64f2
#
_entry.id   3fffb44146216965acc3eab9d59c64f2
#
_cell.length_a   1.000
_cell.length_b   1.000
_cell.length_c   1.000
_cell.angle_alpha   90.00
_cell.angle_beta   90.00
_cell.angle_gamma   90.00
#
_symmetry.space_group_name_H-M   'P 1'
#
loop_
_entity.id
_entity.type
_entity.pdbx_description
1 polymer ?
#
loop_
_entity_poly.entity_id
_entity_poly.type
_entity_poly.pdbx_seq_one_letter_code
_entity_poly.pdbx_strand_id
1 'polypeptide(L)'
;IFSAVLIGVSIAITFLAENIADTYSLGRGLAGALFLGVATSLPEIIASFQLVRLGNFDAAYGDIIGSCLFNFMVISLADIIYIGGTVFMADKQSLVLSATLSVATLAMLIFGIIRRRGRLLKNSRTIQVIFGSIIVCAYLAFLLISTLVI
;
A
#
# COMPACT_ATOMS: atom_id res chain seq x y z
N ILE A 1 -14.81 -17.96 -15.20
CA ILE A 1 -15.99 -17.14 -14.84
C ILE A 1 -15.64 -16.17 -13.69
N PHE A 2 -15.12 -16.63 -12.54
CA PHE A 2 -14.78 -15.75 -11.41
C PHE A 2 -13.75 -14.67 -11.77
N SER A 3 -12.70 -15.03 -12.54
CA SER A 3 -11.67 -14.06 -12.97
C SER A 3 -12.25 -12.97 -13.87
N ALA A 4 -13.18 -13.29 -14.76
CA ALA A 4 -13.84 -12.31 -15.61
C ALA A 4 -14.71 -11.33 -14.79
N VAL A 5 -15.40 -11.83 -13.76
CA VAL A 5 -16.18 -11.00 -12.83
C VAL A 5 -15.26 -10.07 -12.06
N LEU A 6 -14.13 -10.57 -11.54
CA LEU A 6 -13.14 -9.75 -10.83
C LEU A 6 -12.58 -8.64 -11.72
N ILE A 7 -12.24 -8.95 -12.97
CA ILE A 7 -11.77 -7.94 -13.94
C ILE A 7 -12.85 -6.87 -14.16
N GLY A 8 -14.09 -7.29 -14.40
CA GLY A 8 -15.20 -6.36 -14.59
C GLY A 8 -15.44 -5.44 -13.39
N VAL A 9 -15.41 -6.00 -12.17
CA VAL A 9 -15.56 -5.24 -10.93
C VAL A 9 -14.38 -4.28 -10.73
N SER A 10 -13.16 -4.70 -11.01
CA SER A 10 -11.97 -3.83 -10.90
C SER A 10 -12.06 -2.64 -11.85
N ILE A 11 -12.47 -2.86 -13.09
CA ILE A 11 -12.69 -1.78 -14.07
C ILE A 11 -13.78 -0.83 -13.58
N ALA A 12 -14.90 -1.33 -13.06
CA ALA A 12 -15.99 -0.52 -12.53
C ALA A 12 -15.54 0.34 -11.34
N ILE A 13 -14.75 -0.22 -10.41
CA ILE A 13 -14.20 0.52 -9.26
C ILE A 13 -13.28 1.65 -9.74
N THR A 14 -12.44 1.38 -10.75
CA THR A 14 -11.54 2.39 -11.31
C THR A 14 -12.33 3.57 -11.92
N PHE A 15 -13.34 3.30 -12.74
CA PHE A 15 -14.22 4.34 -13.28
C PHE A 15 -14.96 5.13 -12.20
N LEU A 16 -15.44 4.47 -11.15
CA LEU A 16 -16.10 5.16 -10.04
C LEU A 16 -15.12 6.06 -9.29
N ALA A 17 -13.90 5.61 -9.04
CA ALA A 17 -12.87 6.40 -8.39
C ALA A 17 -12.48 7.64 -9.20
N GLU A 18 -12.36 7.50 -10.54
CA GLU A 18 -12.11 8.63 -11.45
C GLU A 18 -13.26 9.64 -11.44
N ASN A 19 -14.51 9.18 -11.54
CA ASN A 19 -15.69 10.06 -11.48
C ASN A 19 -15.80 10.82 -10.16
N ILE A 20 -15.48 10.17 -9.04
CA ILE A 20 -15.45 10.81 -7.71
C ILE A 20 -14.33 11.86 -7.68
N ALA A 21 -13.14 11.52 -8.19
CA ALA A 21 -12.03 12.45 -8.27
C ALA A 21 -12.38 13.72 -9.05
N ASP A 22 -13.00 13.56 -10.22
CA ASP A 22 -13.39 14.68 -11.08
C ASP A 22 -14.53 15.51 -10.45
N THR A 23 -15.53 14.85 -9.83
CA THR A 23 -16.69 15.54 -9.21
C THR A 23 -16.27 16.40 -8.01
N TYR A 24 -15.35 15.92 -7.21
CA TYR A 24 -14.88 16.62 -6.00
C TYR A 24 -13.59 17.41 -6.23
N SER A 25 -13.13 17.51 -7.48
CA SER A 25 -11.85 18.15 -7.83
C SER A 25 -10.67 17.61 -7.05
N LEU A 26 -10.72 16.31 -6.68
CA LEU A 26 -9.63 15.64 -6.02
C LEU A 26 -8.55 15.30 -7.06
N GLY A 27 -7.30 15.56 -6.75
CA GLY A 27 -6.21 15.11 -7.62
C GLY A 27 -6.30 13.60 -7.84
N ARG A 28 -6.08 13.14 -9.08
CA ARG A 28 -6.17 11.71 -9.46
C ARG A 28 -5.30 10.81 -8.59
N GLY A 29 -4.12 11.31 -8.17
CA GLY A 29 -3.23 10.60 -7.25
C GLY A 29 -3.83 10.39 -5.86
N LEU A 30 -4.48 11.41 -5.31
CA LEU A 30 -5.15 11.34 -4.01
C LEU A 30 -6.36 10.39 -4.05
N ALA A 31 -7.20 10.50 -5.07
CA ALA A 31 -8.35 9.62 -5.24
C ALA A 31 -7.92 8.15 -5.39
N GLY A 32 -6.88 7.88 -6.18
CA GLY A 32 -6.30 6.55 -6.31
C GLY A 32 -5.75 6.02 -4.97
N ALA A 33 -5.00 6.83 -4.23
CA ALA A 33 -4.44 6.44 -2.95
C ALA A 33 -5.53 6.15 -1.90
N LEU A 34 -6.57 6.98 -1.83
CA LEU A 34 -7.65 6.81 -0.86
C LEU A 34 -8.61 5.68 -1.23
N PHE A 35 -9.18 5.71 -2.43
CA PHE A 35 -10.25 4.78 -2.77
C PHE A 35 -9.72 3.44 -3.25
N LEU A 36 -8.79 3.43 -4.21
CA LEU A 36 -8.21 2.19 -4.71
C LEU A 36 -7.26 1.58 -3.68
N GLY A 37 -6.40 2.37 -3.05
CA GLY A 37 -5.47 1.88 -2.04
C GLY A 37 -6.18 1.23 -0.87
N VAL A 38 -7.21 1.85 -0.30
CA VAL A 38 -8.00 1.25 0.78
C VAL A 38 -8.75 0.01 0.29
N ALA A 39 -9.45 0.10 -0.85
CA ALA A 39 -10.24 -1.02 -1.37
C ALA A 39 -9.39 -2.26 -1.66
N THR A 40 -8.20 -2.08 -2.24
CA THR A 40 -7.29 -3.18 -2.55
C THR A 40 -6.59 -3.75 -1.33
N SER A 41 -6.38 -2.95 -0.26
CA SER A 41 -5.73 -3.40 0.97
C SER A 41 -6.69 -4.05 1.97
N LEU A 42 -8.00 -3.94 1.80
CA LEU A 42 -8.98 -4.57 2.71
C LEU A 42 -8.83 -6.09 2.82
N PRO A 43 -8.68 -6.86 1.72
CA PRO A 43 -8.47 -8.31 1.81
C PRO A 43 -7.24 -8.68 2.62
N GLU A 44 -6.12 -7.99 2.42
CA GLU A 44 -4.87 -8.22 3.15
C GLU A 44 -5.00 -7.89 4.63
N ILE A 45 -5.70 -6.80 4.96
CA ILE A 45 -5.96 -6.44 6.36
C ILE A 45 -6.77 -7.55 7.05
N ILE A 46 -7.82 -8.06 6.39
CA ILE A 46 -8.68 -9.12 6.94
C ILE A 46 -7.89 -10.42 7.09
N ALA A 47 -7.13 -10.83 6.07
CA ALA A 47 -6.31 -12.04 6.08
C ALA A 47 -5.25 -11.98 7.19
N SER A 48 -4.48 -10.90 7.25
CA SER A 48 -3.46 -10.70 8.28
C SER A 48 -4.07 -10.65 9.69
N PHE A 49 -5.22 -10.00 9.85
CA PHE A 49 -5.93 -9.98 11.13
C PHE A 49 -6.37 -11.36 11.60
N GLN A 50 -6.87 -12.21 10.69
CA GLN A 50 -7.24 -13.59 10.99
C GLN A 50 -6.02 -14.41 11.39
N LEU A 51 -4.89 -14.28 10.67
CA LEU A 51 -3.64 -14.97 10.99
C LEU A 51 -3.11 -14.57 12.37
N VAL A 52 -3.19 -13.29 12.71
CA VAL A 52 -2.84 -12.79 14.06
C VAL A 52 -3.76 -13.37 15.13
N ARG A 53 -5.07 -13.47 14.88
CA ARG A 53 -6.02 -14.11 15.81
C ARG A 53 -5.74 -15.58 16.06
N LEU A 54 -5.26 -16.27 15.02
CA LEU A 54 -4.83 -17.68 15.12
C LEU A 54 -3.45 -17.86 15.78
N GLY A 55 -2.80 -16.75 16.19
CA GLY A 55 -1.46 -16.77 16.79
C GLY A 55 -0.33 -17.00 15.78
N ASN A 56 -0.63 -17.02 14.49
CA ASN A 56 0.36 -17.27 13.44
C ASN A 56 0.94 -15.94 12.90
N PHE A 57 1.77 -15.31 13.72
CA PHE A 57 2.37 -14.01 13.40
C PHE A 57 3.33 -14.07 12.22
N ASP A 58 4.05 -15.17 12.04
CA ASP A 58 5.02 -15.31 10.93
C ASP A 58 4.30 -15.38 9.59
N ALA A 59 3.16 -16.05 9.52
CA ALA A 59 2.32 -16.07 8.32
C ALA A 59 1.72 -14.68 8.03
N ALA A 60 1.26 -13.95 9.06
CA ALA A 60 0.75 -12.59 8.89
C ALA A 60 1.82 -11.63 8.35
N TYR A 61 3.05 -11.74 8.81
CA TYR A 61 4.18 -10.97 8.25
C TYR A 61 4.48 -11.37 6.81
N GLY A 62 4.48 -12.66 6.52
CA GLY A 62 4.70 -13.18 5.17
C GLY A 62 3.65 -12.68 4.18
N ASP A 63 2.39 -12.64 4.60
CA ASP A 63 1.26 -12.15 3.82
C ASP A 63 1.43 -10.66 3.46
N ILE A 64 1.69 -9.80 4.45
CA ILE A 64 1.89 -8.36 4.23
C ILE A 64 3.11 -8.08 3.34
N ILE A 65 4.25 -8.73 3.60
CA ILE A 65 5.46 -8.53 2.82
C ILE A 65 5.26 -9.06 1.39
N GLY A 66 4.61 -10.21 1.26
CA GLY A 66 4.32 -10.83 -0.02
C GLY A 66 3.43 -9.96 -0.90
N SER A 67 2.36 -9.39 -0.36
CA SER A 67 1.47 -8.48 -1.09
C SER A 67 2.18 -7.19 -1.51
N CYS A 68 3.02 -6.61 -0.64
CA CYS A 68 3.85 -5.46 -1.00
C CYS A 68 4.79 -5.78 -2.17
N LEU A 69 5.51 -6.90 -2.13
CA LEU A 69 6.40 -7.32 -3.21
C LEU A 69 5.66 -7.59 -4.51
N PHE A 70 4.48 -8.20 -4.42
CA PHE A 70 3.62 -8.45 -5.56
C PHE A 70 3.17 -7.14 -6.22
N ASN A 71 2.77 -6.14 -5.44
CA ASN A 71 2.40 -4.82 -5.95
C ASN A 71 3.56 -4.15 -6.69
N PHE A 72 4.79 -4.23 -6.18
CA PHE A 72 5.97 -3.74 -6.90
C PHE A 72 6.19 -4.46 -8.23
N MET A 73 6.02 -5.78 -8.25
CA MET A 73 6.12 -6.57 -9.48
C MET A 73 5.07 -6.13 -10.51
N VAL A 74 3.83 -5.91 -10.09
CA VAL A 74 2.74 -5.46 -10.96
C VAL A 74 3.03 -4.07 -11.54
N ILE A 75 3.50 -3.12 -10.72
CA ILE A 75 3.87 -1.77 -11.19
C ILE A 75 5.04 -1.84 -12.18
N SER A 76 6.06 -2.64 -11.88
CA SER A 76 7.20 -2.84 -12.77
C SER A 76 6.78 -3.45 -14.11
N LEU A 77 5.88 -4.42 -14.08
CA LEU A 77 5.34 -5.04 -15.29
C LEU A 77 4.50 -4.05 -16.10
N ALA A 78 3.69 -3.23 -15.42
CA ALA A 78 2.91 -2.17 -16.06
C ALA A 78 3.82 -1.14 -16.75
N ASP A 79 4.94 -0.76 -16.11
CA ASP A 79 5.92 0.17 -16.69
C ASP A 79 6.59 -0.39 -17.94
N ILE A 80 6.92 -1.69 -17.95
CA ILE A 80 7.49 -2.37 -19.12
C ILE A 80 6.51 -2.41 -20.30
N ILE A 81 5.21 -2.59 -20.03
CA ILE A 81 4.16 -2.69 -21.06
C ILE A 81 3.76 -1.30 -21.57
N TYR A 82 3.98 -0.24 -20.80
CA TYR A 82 3.60 1.11 -21.14
C TYR A 82 4.55 1.73 -22.17
N ILE A 83 4.14 1.79 -23.43
CA ILE A 83 4.96 2.25 -24.57
C ILE A 83 5.10 3.79 -24.62
N GLY A 84 4.27 4.53 -23.85
CA GLY A 84 4.22 6.01 -23.89
C GLY A 84 5.28 6.72 -23.03
N GLY A 85 6.20 5.99 -22.39
CA GLY A 85 7.20 6.51 -21.46
C GLY A 85 7.25 5.69 -20.18
N THR A 86 7.81 6.22 -19.12
CA THR A 86 7.73 5.56 -17.80
C THR A 86 6.46 6.00 -17.07
N VAL A 87 5.74 5.06 -16.46
CA VAL A 87 4.54 5.34 -15.64
C VAL A 87 4.86 6.37 -14.55
N PHE A 88 6.09 6.36 -14.06
CA PHE A 88 6.57 7.27 -13.01
C PHE A 88 6.83 8.71 -13.48
N MET A 89 6.96 8.96 -14.78
CA MET A 89 7.18 10.33 -15.31
C MET A 89 5.87 11.07 -15.61
N ALA A 90 4.74 10.38 -15.56
CA ALA A 90 3.45 10.96 -15.92
C ALA A 90 2.96 12.02 -14.92
N ASP A 91 3.39 11.95 -13.64
CA ASP A 91 2.98 12.92 -12.62
C ASP A 91 3.96 12.94 -11.44
N LYS A 92 4.30 14.15 -10.96
CA LYS A 92 5.14 14.35 -9.76
C LYS A 92 4.52 13.72 -8.51
N GLN A 93 3.18 13.67 -8.42
CA GLN A 93 2.48 13.03 -7.31
C GLN A 93 2.72 11.53 -7.29
N SER A 94 2.72 10.87 -8.44
CA SER A 94 3.00 9.43 -8.57
C SER A 94 4.42 9.09 -8.12
N LEU A 95 5.38 9.99 -8.35
CA LEU A 95 6.76 9.85 -7.89
C LEU A 95 6.86 9.91 -6.36
N VAL A 96 6.18 10.86 -5.72
CA VAL A 96 6.15 10.97 -4.26
C VAL A 96 5.44 9.77 -3.64
N LEU A 97 4.35 9.30 -4.26
CA LEU A 97 3.62 8.12 -3.83
C LEU A 97 4.48 6.85 -3.86
N SER A 98 5.19 6.63 -4.97
CA SER A 98 6.08 5.47 -5.12
C SER A 98 7.26 5.51 -4.14
N ALA A 99 7.83 6.69 -3.90
CA ALA A 99 8.90 6.87 -2.94
C ALA A 99 8.45 6.58 -1.50
N THR A 100 7.27 7.08 -1.09
CA THR A 100 6.73 6.83 0.25
C THR A 100 6.34 5.37 0.47
N LEU A 101 5.75 4.71 -0.54
CA LEU A 101 5.46 3.29 -0.50
C LEU A 101 6.74 2.46 -0.39
N SER A 102 7.80 2.83 -1.11
CA SER A 102 9.10 2.17 -1.05
C SER A 102 9.73 2.29 0.34
N VAL A 103 9.68 3.48 0.94
CA VAL A 103 10.19 3.71 2.31
C VAL A 103 9.37 2.92 3.34
N ALA A 104 8.04 2.89 3.23
CA ALA A 104 7.18 2.11 4.12
C ALA A 104 7.47 0.61 4.01
N THR A 105 7.66 0.10 2.80
CA THR A 105 8.00 -1.32 2.56
C THR A 105 9.36 -1.67 3.12
N LEU A 106 10.37 -0.82 2.90
CA LEU A 106 11.71 -0.99 3.48
C LEU A 106 11.66 -0.97 5.01
N ALA A 107 10.90 -0.06 5.61
CA ALA A 107 10.73 0.01 7.06
C ALA A 107 10.10 -1.27 7.62
N MET A 108 9.08 -1.82 6.94
CA MET A 108 8.46 -3.10 7.30
C MET A 108 9.42 -4.28 7.17
N LEU A 109 10.22 -4.34 6.09
CA LEU A 109 11.23 -5.38 5.88
C LEU A 109 12.29 -5.35 6.97
N ILE A 110 12.83 -4.16 7.26
CA ILE A 110 13.83 -3.97 8.32
C ILE A 110 13.26 -4.37 9.68
N PHE A 111 12.02 -3.95 9.98
CA PHE A 111 11.34 -4.33 11.21
C PHE A 111 11.14 -5.83 11.34
N GLY A 112 10.71 -6.51 10.27
CA GLY A 112 10.55 -7.97 10.22
C GLY A 112 11.88 -8.70 10.46
N ILE A 113 12.98 -8.23 9.86
CA ILE A 113 14.32 -8.79 10.02
C ILE A 113 14.83 -8.60 11.47
N ILE A 114 14.69 -7.40 12.02
CA ILE A 114 15.11 -7.08 13.39
C ILE A 114 14.34 -7.95 14.39
N ARG A 115 13.05 -8.13 14.20
CA ARG A 115 12.22 -8.98 15.05
C ARG A 115 12.63 -10.45 15.00
N ARG A 116 12.91 -10.99 13.81
CA ARG A 116 13.33 -12.39 13.62
C ARG A 116 14.68 -12.68 14.27
N ARG A 117 15.58 -11.68 14.33
CA ARG A 117 16.90 -11.75 14.97
C ARG A 117 16.88 -11.45 16.48
N GLY A 118 15.75 -10.94 16.98
CA GLY A 118 15.64 -10.31 18.31
C GLY A 118 15.43 -11.24 19.48
N ARG A 119 16.47 -11.95 19.86
CA ARG A 119 16.69 -12.28 21.28
C ARG A 119 16.90 -11.03 22.15
N LEU A 120 17.03 -9.84 21.55
CA LEU A 120 17.42 -8.59 22.24
C LEU A 120 16.25 -7.73 22.72
N LEU A 121 14.99 -8.02 22.36
CA LEU A 121 13.86 -7.16 22.70
C LEU A 121 12.79 -7.91 23.47
N LYS A 122 13.06 -8.21 24.73
CA LYS A 122 12.11 -8.82 25.68
C LYS A 122 10.92 -7.89 26.01
N ASN A 123 10.94 -6.61 25.58
CA ASN A 123 9.87 -5.64 25.81
C ASN A 123 9.26 -5.17 24.48
N SER A 124 8.74 -6.14 23.71
CA SER A 124 8.44 -5.93 22.28
C SER A 124 7.17 -5.15 21.96
N ARG A 125 6.21 -4.99 22.88
CA ARG A 125 4.93 -4.31 22.59
C ARG A 125 5.10 -2.81 22.31
N THR A 126 5.84 -2.11 23.13
CA THR A 126 6.05 -0.66 23.01
C THR A 126 6.75 -0.31 21.71
N ILE A 127 7.77 -1.05 21.34
CA ILE A 127 8.53 -0.84 20.09
C ILE A 127 7.63 -1.11 18.88
N GLN A 128 6.84 -2.17 18.90
CA GLN A 128 5.88 -2.48 17.83
C GLN A 128 4.85 -1.36 17.63
N VAL A 129 4.31 -0.82 18.72
CA VAL A 129 3.35 0.29 18.68
C VAL A 129 4.02 1.56 18.14
N ILE A 130 5.24 1.87 18.57
CA ILE A 130 5.98 3.04 18.09
C ILE A 130 6.23 2.94 16.57
N PHE A 131 6.74 1.82 16.07
CA PHE A 131 6.99 1.65 14.64
C PHE A 131 5.70 1.66 13.82
N GLY A 132 4.65 1.00 14.28
CA GLY A 132 3.34 1.05 13.64
C GLY A 132 2.78 2.46 13.59
N SER A 133 2.89 3.23 14.69
CA SER A 133 2.46 4.62 14.73
C SER A 133 3.27 5.51 13.79
N ILE A 134 4.58 5.31 13.66
CA ILE A 134 5.42 6.05 12.72
C ILE A 134 4.98 5.81 11.28
N ILE A 135 4.69 4.56 10.90
CA ILE A 135 4.22 4.21 9.55
C ILE A 135 2.87 4.86 9.25
N VAL A 136 1.92 4.78 10.19
CA VAL A 136 0.60 5.42 10.05
C VAL A 136 0.73 6.94 9.97
N CYS A 137 1.54 7.57 10.82
CA CYS A 137 1.79 9.01 10.78
C CYS A 137 2.46 9.44 9.46
N ALA A 138 3.41 8.67 8.95
CA ALA A 138 4.05 8.93 7.66
C ALA A 138 3.05 8.87 6.50
N TYR A 139 2.14 7.88 6.51
CA TYR A 139 1.08 7.77 5.52
C TYR A 139 0.08 8.93 5.59
N LEU A 140 -0.35 9.31 6.80
CA LEU A 140 -1.26 10.44 7.00
C LEU A 140 -0.60 11.77 6.60
N ALA A 141 0.68 11.96 6.92
CA ALA A 141 1.44 13.13 6.50
C ALA A 141 1.54 13.20 4.96
N PHE A 142 1.76 12.06 4.30
CA PHE A 142 1.74 11.98 2.85
C PHE A 142 0.38 12.40 2.27
N LEU A 143 -0.73 11.91 2.82
CA LEU A 143 -2.07 12.29 2.39
C LEU A 143 -2.31 13.80 2.55
N LEU A 144 -1.89 14.38 3.68
CA LEU A 144 -1.99 15.82 3.92
C LEU A 144 -1.14 16.64 2.96
N ILE A 145 0.09 16.22 2.68
CA ILE A 145 0.96 16.92 1.73
C ILE A 145 0.37 16.86 0.31
N SER A 146 -0.15 15.70 -0.09
CA SER A 146 -0.79 15.58 -1.41
C SER A 146 -2.07 16.40 -1.54
N THR A 147 -2.78 16.69 -0.45
CA THR A 147 -3.94 17.61 -0.49
C THR A 147 -3.55 19.08 -0.51
N LEU A 148 -2.37 19.43 0.02
CA LEU A 148 -1.90 20.83 0.08
C LEU A 148 -1.15 21.26 -1.20
N VAL A 149 -0.70 20.33 -2.01
CA VAL A 149 0.07 20.59 -3.25
C VAL A 149 -0.84 20.63 -4.48
N ILE A 150 -2.14 20.29 -4.32
CA ILE A 150 -3.19 20.48 -5.32
C ILE A 150 -3.82 21.86 -5.15
#